data_e8be91ed0b9c5cdd3ad66d20d351a820
#
_entry.id   e8be91ed0b9c5cdd3ad66d20d351a820
#
_cell.length_a   1.000
_cell.length_b   1.000
_cell.length_c   1.000
_cell.angle_alpha   90.00
_cell.angle_beta   90.00
_cell.angle_gamma   90.00
#
_symmetry.space_group_name_H-M   'P 1'
#
loop_
_entity.id
_entity.type
_entity.pdbx_description
1 polymer ?
#
loop_
_entity_poly.entity_id
_entity_poly.type
_entity_poly.pdbx_seq_one_letter_code
_entity_poly.pdbx_strand_id
1 'polypeptide(L)'
;LMKNEKLYFTQEIDEDVIDYVRNTPTCQNVVRQGNIIYVTKIPYMAKKYFREKDPKLKRYYYCHCPWVREAIKSDIKISSNFCYCSAGYEKRPWDVIFNQPVKAYVLETVLKGDLVCKFAIHIPEEYSKISRQLKGKRVNKSRLET
;
A
#
# COMPACT_ATOMS: atom_id res chain seq x y z
N LEU A 1 21.24 4.35 2.68
CA LEU A 1 20.21 4.82 1.70
C LEU A 1 20.06 6.33 1.72
N MET A 2 20.14 6.99 2.88
CA MET A 2 19.99 8.45 3.03
C MET A 2 21.18 9.27 2.51
N LYS A 3 22.39 8.70 2.45
CA LYS A 3 23.60 9.43 1.99
C LYS A 3 23.63 9.78 0.50
N ASN A 4 22.76 9.21 -0.34
CA ASN A 4 22.83 9.35 -1.80
C ASN A 4 21.54 9.89 -2.45
N GLU A 5 20.60 10.46 -1.70
CA GLU A 5 19.31 10.96 -2.21
C GLU A 5 18.53 9.96 -3.09
N LYS A 6 18.85 8.69 -3.02
CA LYS A 6 18.32 7.61 -3.86
C LYS A 6 17.55 6.62 -3.01
N LEU A 7 16.49 6.36 -3.32
CA LEU A 7 15.46 5.77 -4.18
C LEU A 7 15.10 4.36 -3.77
N TYR A 8 13.94 4.21 -3.22
CA TYR A 8 13.23 2.95 -3.26
C TYR A 8 12.56 2.86 -4.65
N PHE A 9 13.03 1.94 -5.51
CA PHE A 9 12.58 1.67 -6.88
C PHE A 9 12.77 2.80 -7.93
N THR A 10 13.16 3.92 -7.81
CA THR A 10 13.23 5.09 -8.67
C THR A 10 12.63 6.34 -8.01
N GLN A 11 12.13 6.22 -6.80
CA GLN A 11 11.55 7.34 -6.08
C GLN A 11 12.65 8.14 -5.36
N GLU A 12 12.64 9.44 -5.52
CA GLU A 12 13.51 10.31 -4.74
C GLU A 12 13.00 10.36 -3.29
N ILE A 13 13.91 10.14 -2.33
CA ILE A 13 13.63 10.19 -0.90
C ILE A 13 14.20 11.50 -0.34
N ASP A 14 13.33 12.32 0.22
CA ASP A 14 13.68 13.49 1.02
C ASP A 14 12.93 13.45 2.36
N GLU A 15 13.11 14.49 3.18
CA GLU A 15 12.47 14.56 4.49
C GLU A 15 10.93 14.46 4.42
N ASP A 16 10.30 15.09 3.41
CA ASP A 16 8.85 15.04 3.21
C ASP A 16 8.37 13.59 2.97
N VAL A 17 9.14 12.82 2.19
CA VAL A 17 8.83 11.39 1.94
C VAL A 17 9.01 10.56 3.21
N ILE A 18 10.08 10.83 3.97
CA ILE A 18 10.36 10.13 5.23
C ILE A 18 9.23 10.39 6.22
N ASP A 19 8.81 11.64 6.38
CA ASP A 19 7.74 12.00 7.29
C ASP A 19 6.39 11.44 6.85
N TYR A 20 6.10 11.44 5.56
CA TYR A 20 4.90 10.79 5.04
C TYR A 20 4.87 9.29 5.38
N VAL A 21 5.97 8.58 5.16
CA VAL A 21 6.06 7.14 5.46
C VAL A 21 5.93 6.88 6.96
N ARG A 22 6.59 7.70 7.81
CA ARG A 22 6.46 7.60 9.28
C ARG A 22 5.03 7.78 9.76
N ASN A 23 4.31 8.73 9.17
CA ASN A 23 2.93 9.08 9.56
C ASN A 23 1.86 8.23 8.85
N THR A 24 2.26 7.35 7.93
CA THR A 24 1.35 6.45 7.21
C THR A 24 1.75 4.99 7.46
N PRO A 25 1.30 4.36 8.56
CA PRO A 25 1.72 3.00 8.93
C PRO A 25 1.51 1.96 7.82
N THR A 26 0.48 2.12 7.00
CA THR A 26 0.19 1.24 5.86
C THR A 26 1.21 1.34 4.72
N CYS A 27 2.03 2.41 4.66
CA CYS A 27 3.15 2.54 3.73
C CYS A 27 4.42 1.87 4.26
N GLN A 28 4.64 1.97 5.57
CA GLN A 28 5.89 1.52 6.20
C GLN A 28 5.90 0.02 6.46
N ASN A 29 4.85 -0.47 7.09
CA ASN A 29 4.77 -1.85 7.57
C ASN A 29 3.35 -2.33 7.43
N VAL A 30 2.89 -2.65 6.27
CA VAL A 30 1.54 -3.16 6.07
C VAL A 30 0.75 -3.42 7.37
N VAL A 31 -0.40 -2.79 7.53
CA VAL A 31 -1.20 -2.92 8.75
C VAL A 31 -2.16 -4.09 8.61
N ARG A 32 -2.05 -5.07 9.52
CA ARG A 32 -3.00 -6.18 9.59
C ARG A 32 -4.13 -5.88 10.57
N GLN A 33 -5.37 -6.01 10.10
CA GLN A 33 -6.57 -5.98 10.94
C GLN A 33 -7.40 -7.25 10.64
N GLY A 34 -7.46 -8.14 11.62
CA GLY A 34 -8.12 -9.44 11.44
C GLY A 34 -7.51 -10.26 10.29
N ASN A 35 -8.28 -10.54 9.27
CA ASN A 35 -7.88 -11.29 8.08
C ASN A 35 -7.53 -10.40 6.89
N ILE A 36 -7.33 -9.11 7.11
CA ILE A 36 -7.03 -8.15 6.05
C ILE A 36 -5.69 -7.49 6.33
N ILE A 37 -4.89 -7.38 5.29
CA ILE A 37 -3.65 -6.61 5.27
C ILE A 37 -3.92 -5.37 4.42
N TYR A 38 -3.70 -4.19 5.01
CA TYR A 38 -3.82 -2.90 4.34
C TYR A 38 -2.47 -2.42 3.86
N VAL A 39 -2.43 -1.99 2.60
CA VAL A 39 -1.24 -1.45 1.94
C VAL A 39 -1.58 -0.12 1.31
N THR A 40 -0.75 0.90 1.52
CA THR A 40 -0.83 2.20 0.84
C THR A 40 0.45 2.44 0.08
N LYS A 41 0.37 2.89 -1.15
CA LYS A 41 1.56 3.18 -1.97
C LYS A 41 2.21 4.50 -1.56
N ILE A 42 3.53 4.56 -1.69
CA ILE A 42 4.26 5.82 -1.65
C ILE A 42 4.05 6.54 -3.00
N PRO A 43 3.90 7.87 -3.06
CA PRO A 43 3.75 8.60 -4.30
C PRO A 43 4.89 8.30 -5.30
N TYR A 44 4.57 8.13 -6.58
CA TYR A 44 5.56 7.79 -7.61
C TYR A 44 6.59 8.90 -7.81
N MET A 45 6.14 10.15 -7.96
CA MET A 45 6.98 11.34 -8.01
C MET A 45 6.89 12.09 -6.68
N ALA A 46 7.41 11.48 -5.61
CA ALA A 46 7.15 11.91 -4.24
C ALA A 46 7.47 13.40 -4.00
N LYS A 47 8.65 13.89 -4.37
CA LYS A 47 9.00 15.31 -4.22
C LYS A 47 8.02 16.26 -4.90
N LYS A 48 7.56 15.92 -6.12
CA LYS A 48 6.57 16.73 -6.84
C LYS A 48 5.22 16.66 -6.16
N TYR A 49 4.80 15.47 -5.72
CA TYR A 49 3.54 15.26 -5.02
C TYR A 49 3.41 16.13 -3.76
N PHE A 50 4.45 16.18 -2.92
CA PHE A 50 4.39 16.95 -1.66
C PHE A 50 4.42 18.46 -1.87
N ARG A 51 5.07 18.95 -2.93
CA ARG A 51 5.15 20.38 -3.26
C ARG A 51 3.95 20.87 -4.07
N GLU A 52 3.21 19.98 -4.69
CA GLU A 52 2.07 20.33 -5.53
C GLU A 52 0.85 20.74 -4.70
N LYS A 53 0.16 21.78 -5.14
CA LYS A 53 -1.09 22.27 -4.52
C LYS A 53 -2.32 21.93 -5.33
N ASP A 54 -2.18 21.79 -6.65
CA ASP A 54 -3.28 21.41 -7.54
C ASP A 54 -3.66 19.94 -7.30
N PRO A 55 -4.91 19.63 -6.91
CA PRO A 55 -5.33 18.27 -6.59
C PRO A 55 -5.22 17.30 -7.77
N LYS A 56 -5.42 17.77 -9.00
CA LYS A 56 -5.32 16.96 -10.21
C LYS A 56 -3.86 16.57 -10.49
N LEU A 57 -2.95 17.54 -10.46
CA LEU A 57 -1.53 17.30 -10.62
C LEU A 57 -0.96 16.46 -9.48
N LYS A 58 -1.46 16.65 -8.26
CA LYS A 58 -1.08 15.84 -7.12
C LYS A 58 -1.40 14.36 -7.36
N ARG A 59 -2.60 14.03 -7.84
CA ARG A 59 -2.99 12.67 -8.23
C ARG A 59 -2.14 12.12 -9.39
N TYR A 60 -1.80 12.94 -10.36
CA TYR A 60 -0.89 12.60 -11.45
C TYR A 60 0.49 12.19 -10.92
N TYR A 61 1.07 12.98 -10.00
CA TYR A 61 2.38 12.68 -9.41
C TYR A 61 2.36 11.48 -8.48
N TYR A 62 1.20 11.18 -7.88
CA TYR A 62 1.05 10.01 -7.03
C TYR A 62 1.06 8.70 -7.82
N CYS A 63 0.43 8.66 -8.97
CA CYS A 63 0.14 7.43 -9.71
C CYS A 63 1.39 6.77 -10.30
N HIS A 64 1.53 5.45 -10.09
CA HIS A 64 2.60 4.65 -10.67
C HIS A 64 2.30 4.20 -12.11
N CYS A 65 1.02 4.11 -12.50
CA CYS A 65 0.60 3.64 -13.80
C CYS A 65 0.67 4.77 -14.84
N PRO A 66 1.48 4.66 -15.92
CA PRO A 66 1.56 5.70 -16.94
C PRO A 66 0.22 5.95 -17.64
N TRP A 67 -0.56 4.91 -17.91
CA TRP A 67 -1.89 5.05 -18.51
C TRP A 67 -2.85 5.86 -17.66
N VAL A 68 -2.90 5.58 -16.37
CA VAL A 68 -3.74 6.33 -15.42
C VAL A 68 -3.25 7.77 -15.28
N ARG A 69 -1.93 8.00 -15.27
CA ARG A 69 -1.37 9.36 -15.22
C ARG A 69 -1.82 10.19 -16.42
N GLU A 70 -1.69 9.65 -17.62
CA GLU A 70 -2.12 10.35 -18.83
C GLU A 70 -3.64 10.57 -18.86
N ALA A 71 -4.42 9.61 -18.40
CA ALA A 71 -5.86 9.79 -18.27
C ALA A 71 -6.23 10.93 -17.30
N ILE A 72 -5.56 11.02 -16.14
CA ILE A 72 -5.74 12.11 -15.18
C ILE A 72 -5.37 13.45 -15.81
N LYS A 73 -4.22 13.51 -16.49
CA LYS A 73 -3.70 14.75 -17.10
C LYS A 73 -4.62 15.27 -18.19
N SER A 74 -5.11 14.38 -19.05
CA SER A 74 -5.91 14.72 -20.24
C SER A 74 -7.42 14.70 -19.99
N ASP A 75 -7.88 14.48 -18.77
CA ASP A 75 -9.30 14.34 -18.39
C ASP A 75 -10.04 13.22 -19.15
N ILE A 76 -9.31 12.20 -19.58
CA ILE A 76 -9.88 11.04 -20.27
C ILE A 76 -10.44 10.08 -19.23
N LYS A 77 -11.72 9.72 -19.37
CA LYS A 77 -12.35 8.71 -18.53
C LYS A 77 -11.92 7.31 -18.96
N ILE A 78 -11.27 6.58 -18.07
CA ILE A 78 -10.94 5.16 -18.24
C ILE A 78 -11.53 4.34 -17.10
N SER A 79 -11.66 3.05 -17.30
CA SER A 79 -12.18 2.14 -16.28
C SER A 79 -11.26 2.09 -15.05
N SER A 80 -11.85 2.18 -13.85
CA SER A 80 -11.11 1.99 -12.59
C SER A 80 -10.51 0.58 -12.44
N ASN A 81 -10.92 -0.38 -13.28
CA ASN A 81 -10.32 -1.71 -13.32
C ASN A 81 -8.82 -1.68 -13.68
N PHE A 82 -8.33 -0.62 -14.35
CA PHE A 82 -6.89 -0.42 -14.53
C PHE A 82 -6.10 -0.45 -13.21
N CYS A 83 -6.70 -0.03 -12.11
CA CYS A 83 -6.05 -0.01 -10.80
C CYS A 83 -5.86 -1.41 -10.19
N TYR A 84 -6.56 -2.44 -10.69
CA TYR A 84 -6.32 -3.82 -10.27
C TYR A 84 -4.97 -4.38 -10.71
N CYS A 85 -4.33 -3.79 -11.73
CA CYS A 85 -2.92 -4.08 -12.05
C CYS A 85 -2.01 -3.77 -10.84
N SER A 86 -2.22 -2.62 -10.18
CA SER A 86 -1.50 -2.26 -8.95
C SER A 86 -1.85 -3.18 -7.78
N ALA A 87 -3.13 -3.53 -7.60
CA ALA A 87 -3.55 -4.48 -6.57
C ALA A 87 -2.89 -5.86 -6.77
N GLY A 88 -2.78 -6.31 -8.03
CA GLY A 88 -2.07 -7.53 -8.41
C GLY A 88 -0.59 -7.48 -8.05
N TYR A 89 0.06 -6.33 -8.24
CA TYR A 89 1.45 -6.14 -7.84
C TYR A 89 1.63 -6.20 -6.31
N GLU A 90 0.79 -5.51 -5.55
CA GLU A 90 0.86 -5.47 -4.09
C GLU A 90 0.54 -6.83 -3.44
N LYS A 91 -0.33 -7.65 -4.04
CA LYS A 91 -0.65 -8.97 -3.50
C LYS A 91 0.42 -10.03 -3.75
N ARG A 92 1.29 -9.83 -4.73
CA ARG A 92 2.25 -10.85 -5.20
C ARG A 92 3.17 -11.42 -4.10
N PRO A 93 3.76 -10.63 -3.19
CA PRO A 93 4.53 -11.17 -2.06
C PRO A 93 3.69 -12.08 -1.17
N TRP A 94 2.41 -11.80 -1.02
CA TRP A 94 1.50 -12.57 -0.19
C TRP A 94 1.08 -13.88 -0.83
N ASP A 95 0.95 -13.93 -2.17
CA ASP A 95 0.76 -15.20 -2.89
C ASP A 95 1.90 -16.17 -2.59
N VAL A 96 3.15 -15.65 -2.53
CA VAL A 96 4.33 -16.46 -2.20
C VAL A 96 4.35 -16.84 -0.71
N ILE A 97 4.09 -15.90 0.19
CA ILE A 97 4.10 -16.15 1.65
C ILE A 97 3.08 -17.22 2.03
N PHE A 98 1.89 -17.16 1.45
CA PHE A 98 0.81 -18.11 1.74
C PHE A 98 0.80 -19.34 0.83
N ASN A 99 1.74 -19.42 -0.13
CA ASN A 99 1.83 -20.48 -1.13
C ASN A 99 0.51 -20.75 -1.86
N GLN A 100 -0.28 -19.72 -2.09
CA GLN A 100 -1.55 -19.76 -2.82
C GLN A 100 -2.00 -18.36 -3.26
N PRO A 101 -2.83 -18.24 -4.31
CA PRO A 101 -3.38 -16.97 -4.73
C PRO A 101 -4.25 -16.33 -3.65
N VAL A 102 -3.91 -15.11 -3.22
CA VAL A 102 -4.75 -14.33 -2.30
C VAL A 102 -5.66 -13.36 -3.08
N LYS A 103 -6.77 -12.93 -2.46
CA LYS A 103 -7.64 -11.89 -3.00
C LYS A 103 -7.13 -10.51 -2.60
N ALA A 104 -7.14 -9.58 -3.56
CA ALA A 104 -6.82 -8.18 -3.30
C ALA A 104 -7.92 -7.28 -3.86
N TYR A 105 -8.22 -6.20 -3.13
CA TYR A 105 -9.24 -5.22 -3.50
C TYR A 105 -8.65 -3.82 -3.49
N VAL A 106 -9.08 -3.00 -4.44
CA VAL A 106 -8.78 -1.58 -4.51
C VAL A 106 -9.77 -0.85 -3.61
N LEU A 107 -9.28 -0.23 -2.52
CA LEU A 107 -10.11 0.56 -1.60
C LEU A 107 -10.18 2.01 -2.04
N GLU A 108 -9.01 2.61 -2.30
CA GLU A 108 -8.86 3.99 -2.73
C GLU A 108 -7.94 4.04 -3.95
N THR A 109 -8.22 4.95 -4.89
CA THR A 109 -7.37 5.15 -6.06
C THR A 109 -7.45 6.57 -6.58
N VAL A 110 -6.30 7.14 -6.89
CA VAL A 110 -6.18 8.49 -7.47
C VAL A 110 -6.94 8.63 -8.80
N LEU A 111 -7.24 7.55 -9.50
CA LEU A 111 -8.07 7.57 -10.71
C LEU A 111 -9.53 7.94 -10.40
N LYS A 112 -10.06 7.54 -9.24
CA LYS A 112 -11.42 7.89 -8.80
C LYS A 112 -11.49 9.25 -8.09
N GLY A 113 -10.35 9.91 -7.89
CA GLY A 113 -10.29 11.19 -7.22
C GLY A 113 -9.73 11.13 -5.80
N ASP A 114 -9.43 9.94 -5.27
CA ASP A 114 -8.79 9.81 -3.96
C ASP A 114 -7.37 10.39 -3.98
N LEU A 115 -6.85 10.76 -2.82
CA LEU A 115 -5.49 11.30 -2.69
C LEU A 115 -4.41 10.23 -2.66
N VAL A 116 -4.79 8.98 -2.40
CA VAL A 116 -3.88 7.84 -2.27
C VAL A 116 -4.39 6.61 -3.03
N CYS A 117 -3.51 5.63 -3.24
CA CYS A 117 -3.91 4.29 -3.66
C CYS A 117 -3.74 3.34 -2.48
N LYS A 118 -4.85 2.73 -2.03
CA LYS A 118 -4.91 1.83 -0.90
C LYS A 118 -5.56 0.51 -1.27
N PHE A 119 -4.99 -0.57 -0.78
CA PHE A 119 -5.40 -1.92 -1.12
C PHE A 119 -5.68 -2.72 0.14
N ALA A 120 -6.63 -3.67 0.03
CA ALA A 120 -6.90 -4.68 1.03
C ALA A 120 -6.53 -6.05 0.47
N ILE A 121 -5.66 -6.77 1.15
CA ILE A 121 -5.22 -8.11 0.79
C ILE A 121 -5.80 -9.08 1.82
N HIS A 122 -6.55 -10.06 1.37
CA HIS A 122 -7.22 -11.01 2.24
C HIS A 122 -6.31 -12.18 2.57
N ILE A 123 -6.06 -12.38 3.85
CA ILE A 123 -5.32 -13.53 4.37
C ILE A 123 -6.24 -14.76 4.28
N PRO A 124 -5.75 -15.89 3.75
CA PRO A 124 -6.52 -17.12 3.72
C PRO A 124 -6.94 -17.59 5.12
N GLU A 125 -8.14 -18.15 5.24
CA GLU A 125 -8.74 -18.45 6.55
C GLU A 125 -7.91 -19.40 7.42
N GLU A 126 -7.25 -20.37 6.82
CA GLU A 126 -6.39 -21.32 7.53
C GLU A 126 -5.26 -20.62 8.29
N TYR A 127 -4.65 -19.58 7.72
CA TYR A 127 -3.59 -18.80 8.38
C TYR A 127 -4.13 -17.83 9.45
N SER A 128 -5.39 -17.44 9.35
CA SER A 128 -6.02 -16.62 10.36
C SER A 128 -6.33 -17.39 11.65
N LYS A 129 -6.69 -18.69 11.53
CA LYS A 129 -6.93 -19.58 12.66
C LYS A 129 -5.66 -19.89 13.44
N ILE A 130 -4.54 -20.14 12.74
CA ILE A 130 -3.22 -20.40 13.36
C ILE A 130 -2.79 -19.23 14.24
N SER A 131 -2.95 -17.98 13.78
CA SER A 131 -2.55 -16.82 14.55
C SER A 131 -3.38 -16.60 15.83
N ARG A 132 -4.65 -17.05 15.85
CA ARG A 132 -5.49 -17.02 17.07
C ARG A 132 -5.04 -18.05 18.09
N GLN A 133 -4.68 -19.26 17.63
CA GLN A 133 -4.18 -20.33 18.51
C GLN A 133 -2.84 -19.99 19.13
N LEU A 134 -1.93 -19.34 18.39
CA LEU A 134 -0.62 -18.89 18.92
C LEU A 134 -0.77 -17.77 19.94
N LYS A 135 -1.72 -16.86 19.78
CA LYS A 135 -2.02 -15.83 20.79
C LYS A 135 -2.59 -16.44 22.08
N GLY A 136 -3.47 -17.42 21.96
CA GLY A 136 -4.03 -18.16 23.13
C GLY A 136 -2.97 -18.91 23.93
N LYS A 137 -1.97 -19.51 23.26
CA LYS A 137 -0.86 -20.22 23.93
C LYS A 137 0.12 -19.27 24.64
N ARG A 138 0.34 -18.06 24.13
CA ARG A 138 1.21 -17.06 24.81
C ARG A 138 0.59 -16.51 26.08
N VAL A 139 -0.72 -16.35 26.12
CA VAL A 139 -1.43 -15.88 27.35
C VAL A 139 -1.38 -16.90 28.47
N ASN A 140 -1.41 -18.21 28.12
CA ASN A 140 -1.33 -19.26 29.16
C ASN A 140 0.07 -19.46 29.73
N LYS A 141 1.14 -19.09 29.03
CA LYS A 141 2.51 -19.23 29.54
C LYS A 141 2.86 -18.19 30.60
N SER A 142 2.24 -16.99 30.56
CA SER A 142 2.42 -15.94 31.56
C SER A 142 1.65 -16.17 32.89
N ARG A 143 0.77 -17.20 32.93
CA ARG A 143 0.04 -17.60 34.15
C ARG A 143 0.69 -18.75 34.92
N LEU A 144 1.80 -19.27 34.46
CA LEU A 144 2.50 -20.41 35.09
C LEU A 144 3.80 -20.00 35.76
N GLU A 145 4.10 -18.70 35.85
CA GLU A 145 5.32 -18.15 36.47
C GLU A 145 4.97 -17.21 37.65
N THR A 146 3.90 -17.50 38.41
CA THR A 146 3.60 -16.85 39.70
C THR A 146 3.46 -17.89 40.78
#